data_699b090fda4e4e6683c48cd417c0a8a3
#
_entry.id   699b090fda4e4e6683c48cd417c0a8a3
#
_cell.length_a   1.000
_cell.length_b   1.000
_cell.length_c   1.000
_cell.angle_alpha   90.00
_cell.angle_beta   90.00
_cell.angle_gamma   90.00
#
_symmetry.space_group_name_H-M   'P 1'
#
loop_
_entity.id
_entity.type
_entity.pdbx_description
1 polymer ?
#
loop_
_entity_poly.entity_id
_entity_poly.type
_entity_poly.pdbx_seq_one_letter_code
_entity_poly.pdbx_strand_id
1 'polypeptide(L)'
;MQQLIHPKSFYYGFPVILLTTCDAAGATNITPISSSWCLGDNLVIGLSTKSKAFENLQTVGEAVINLPHDGLWAQVEQLAPLTGKQPVPEAKRDAYSYCADKFAAAGLTRQAAETVRPARIAECPLQAETTVAAINEREGYAIIELKIRAIYADDALLFAADKIDPAQWHPL
;
A
#
# COMPACT_ATOMS: atom_id res chain seq x y z
N MET A 1 9.17 -20.68 -28.93
CA MET A 1 7.79 -21.16 -29.18
C MET A 1 6.93 -20.73 -28.02
N GLN A 2 5.75 -20.15 -28.28
CA GLN A 2 4.80 -19.70 -27.24
C GLN A 2 3.76 -20.80 -27.01
N GLN A 3 3.29 -20.94 -25.75
CA GLN A 3 2.26 -21.90 -25.37
C GLN A 3 1.08 -21.16 -24.74
N LEU A 4 -0.14 -21.68 -24.98
CA LEU A 4 -1.32 -21.23 -24.27
C LEU A 4 -1.26 -21.77 -22.82
N ILE A 5 -1.43 -20.86 -21.84
CA ILE A 5 -1.46 -21.18 -20.41
C ILE A 5 -2.75 -20.65 -19.78
N HIS A 6 -3.14 -21.24 -18.64
CA HIS A 6 -4.33 -20.84 -17.87
C HIS A 6 -3.96 -20.58 -16.41
N PRO A 7 -3.21 -19.49 -16.10
CA PRO A 7 -2.84 -19.17 -14.73
C PRO A 7 -4.06 -18.75 -13.91
N LYS A 8 -4.01 -18.96 -12.58
CA LYS A 8 -5.09 -18.53 -11.67
C LYS A 8 -5.23 -16.99 -11.63
N SER A 9 -4.14 -16.27 -11.88
CA SER A 9 -4.11 -14.83 -12.03
C SER A 9 -3.07 -14.43 -13.08
N PHE A 10 -3.34 -13.36 -13.81
CA PHE A 10 -2.39 -12.81 -14.77
C PHE A 10 -1.53 -11.76 -14.07
N TYR A 11 -0.36 -12.19 -13.61
CA TYR A 11 0.63 -11.31 -12.98
C TYR A 11 1.82 -11.10 -13.92
N TYR A 12 2.06 -9.85 -14.27
CA TYR A 12 3.14 -9.47 -15.22
C TYR A 12 4.16 -8.48 -14.61
N GLY A 13 4.17 -8.36 -13.28
CA GLY A 13 5.12 -7.55 -12.53
C GLY A 13 4.65 -6.09 -12.35
N PHE A 14 4.33 -5.75 -11.11
CA PHE A 14 4.14 -4.38 -10.65
C PHE A 14 4.98 -4.18 -9.39
N PRO A 15 5.51 -2.99 -9.15
CA PRO A 15 6.12 -2.67 -7.88
C PRO A 15 5.15 -2.96 -6.72
N VAL A 16 5.68 -3.48 -5.63
CA VAL A 16 4.94 -3.60 -4.38
C VAL A 16 4.79 -2.21 -3.77
N ILE A 17 3.62 -1.91 -3.25
CA ILE A 17 3.40 -0.75 -2.39
C ILE A 17 2.92 -1.21 -1.01
N LEU A 18 3.35 -0.50 0.02
CA LEU A 18 2.85 -0.64 1.38
C LEU A 18 1.80 0.46 1.62
N LEU A 19 0.55 0.11 1.43
CA LEU A 19 -0.57 1.01 1.65
C LEU A 19 -0.82 1.16 3.15
N THR A 20 -0.67 2.36 3.69
CA THR A 20 -1.11 2.66 5.05
C THR A 20 -2.45 3.39 5.03
N THR A 21 -3.34 2.94 5.90
CA THR A 21 -4.67 3.51 6.14
C THR A 21 -4.92 3.51 7.63
N CYS A 22 -5.80 4.35 8.15
CA CYS A 22 -6.15 4.33 9.57
C CYS A 22 -7.66 4.16 9.78
N ASP A 23 -8.03 3.64 10.93
CA ASP A 23 -9.42 3.61 11.39
C ASP A 23 -9.83 4.97 11.97
N ALA A 24 -11.09 5.07 12.41
CA ALA A 24 -11.63 6.30 13.00
C ALA A 24 -10.89 6.73 14.27
N ALA A 25 -10.28 5.79 15.01
CA ALA A 25 -9.47 6.07 16.21
C ALA A 25 -8.02 6.49 15.86
N GLY A 26 -7.63 6.47 14.58
CA GLY A 26 -6.29 6.82 14.12
C GLY A 26 -5.29 5.66 14.13
N ALA A 27 -5.71 4.44 14.42
CA ALA A 27 -4.83 3.28 14.39
C ALA A 27 -4.45 2.93 12.94
N THR A 28 -3.17 3.07 12.62
CA THR A 28 -2.66 2.83 11.25
C THR A 28 -2.46 1.35 10.99
N ASN A 29 -3.01 0.87 9.88
CA ASN A 29 -2.81 -0.48 9.34
C ASN A 29 -1.98 -0.43 8.05
N ILE A 30 -1.08 -1.41 7.86
CA ILE A 30 -0.28 -1.59 6.64
C ILE A 30 -0.88 -2.73 5.81
N THR A 31 -0.98 -2.54 4.50
CA THR A 31 -1.44 -3.57 3.55
C THR A 31 -0.52 -3.60 2.32
N PRO A 32 0.29 -4.65 2.14
CA PRO A 32 1.04 -4.83 0.91
C PRO A 32 0.10 -5.09 -0.27
N ILE A 33 0.27 -4.37 -1.36
CA ILE A 33 -0.45 -4.57 -2.62
C ILE A 33 0.48 -4.27 -3.81
N SER A 34 0.16 -4.80 -4.99
CA SER A 34 0.82 -4.47 -6.25
C SER A 34 -0.16 -3.98 -7.32
N SER A 35 -1.46 -3.93 -6.99
CA SER A 35 -2.52 -3.48 -7.90
C SER A 35 -2.64 -1.95 -7.87
N SER A 36 -1.70 -1.26 -8.51
CA SER A 36 -1.68 0.21 -8.54
C SER A 36 -1.14 0.75 -9.85
N TRP A 37 -1.59 1.93 -10.23
CA TRP A 37 -1.02 2.75 -11.29
C TRP A 37 -1.29 4.23 -11.02
N CYS A 38 -0.50 5.11 -11.65
CA CYS A 38 -0.61 6.55 -11.47
C CYS A 38 -0.66 7.26 -12.82
N LEU A 39 -1.49 8.28 -12.93
CA LEU A 39 -1.53 9.19 -14.08
C LEU A 39 -1.77 10.62 -13.59
N GLY A 40 -0.80 11.49 -13.84
CA GLY A 40 -0.83 12.86 -13.30
C GLY A 40 -0.82 12.82 -11.77
N ASP A 41 -1.77 13.50 -11.14
CA ASP A 41 -1.95 13.55 -9.69
C ASP A 41 -3.02 12.57 -9.15
N ASN A 42 -3.44 11.62 -10.00
CA ASN A 42 -4.39 10.57 -9.63
C ASN A 42 -3.69 9.22 -9.58
N LEU A 43 -3.94 8.50 -8.49
CA LEU A 43 -3.43 7.16 -8.26
C LEU A 43 -4.62 6.22 -8.13
N VAL A 44 -4.55 5.07 -8.79
CA VAL A 44 -5.61 4.05 -8.74
C VAL A 44 -5.07 2.80 -8.09
N ILE A 45 -5.84 2.23 -7.17
CA ILE A 45 -5.52 0.96 -6.50
C ILE A 45 -6.68 -0.02 -6.59
N GLY A 46 -6.34 -1.31 -6.62
CA GLY A 46 -7.29 -2.40 -6.49
C GLY A 46 -7.22 -3.03 -5.09
N LEU A 47 -8.33 -3.15 -4.39
CA LEU A 47 -8.40 -3.76 -3.06
C LEU A 47 -9.53 -4.79 -2.98
N SER A 48 -9.31 -5.87 -2.20
CA SER A 48 -10.40 -6.73 -1.78
C SER A 48 -11.34 -5.97 -0.85
N THR A 49 -12.65 -6.03 -1.10
CA THR A 49 -13.69 -5.44 -0.25
C THR A 49 -13.72 -6.06 1.16
N LYS A 50 -13.06 -7.20 1.36
CA LYS A 50 -12.91 -7.86 2.67
C LYS A 50 -11.65 -7.44 3.42
N SER A 51 -10.86 -6.48 2.90
CA SER A 51 -9.61 -6.03 3.55
C SER A 51 -9.88 -4.97 4.62
N LYS A 52 -8.97 -4.85 5.62
CA LYS A 52 -9.00 -3.76 6.60
C LYS A 52 -8.75 -2.41 5.94
N ALA A 53 -7.88 -2.37 4.93
CA ALA A 53 -7.61 -1.14 4.20
C ALA A 53 -8.87 -0.60 3.50
N PHE A 54 -9.68 -1.47 2.89
CA PHE A 54 -10.94 -1.05 2.27
C PHE A 54 -11.90 -0.45 3.29
N GLU A 55 -12.11 -1.11 4.45
CA GLU A 55 -12.93 -0.61 5.55
C GLU A 55 -12.47 0.78 6.02
N ASN A 56 -11.16 0.95 6.20
CA ASN A 56 -10.57 2.22 6.60
C ASN A 56 -10.80 3.32 5.55
N LEU A 57 -10.61 3.01 4.26
CA LEU A 57 -10.82 3.98 3.18
C LEU A 57 -12.28 4.41 3.03
N GLN A 58 -13.23 3.50 3.28
CA GLN A 58 -14.65 3.86 3.32
C GLN A 58 -14.98 4.79 4.50
N THR A 59 -14.31 4.60 5.64
CA THR A 59 -14.62 5.33 6.88
C THR A 59 -13.89 6.66 6.97
N VAL A 60 -12.60 6.67 6.60
CA VAL A 60 -11.69 7.81 6.81
C VAL A 60 -11.34 8.51 5.50
N GLY A 61 -11.22 7.76 4.41
CA GLY A 61 -10.94 8.33 3.10
C GLY A 61 -9.51 8.83 2.88
N GLU A 62 -8.55 8.41 3.70
CA GLU A 62 -7.16 8.85 3.66
C GLU A 62 -6.20 7.67 3.61
N ALA A 63 -5.11 7.80 2.87
CA ALA A 63 -4.07 6.80 2.76
C ALA A 63 -2.70 7.40 2.49
N VAL A 64 -1.64 6.62 2.80
CA VAL A 64 -0.32 6.87 2.26
C VAL A 64 0.12 5.67 1.42
N ILE A 65 0.62 5.96 0.24
CA ILE A 65 1.30 5.03 -0.65
C ILE A 65 2.78 5.09 -0.30
N ASN A 66 3.31 4.05 0.32
CA ASN A 66 4.73 3.94 0.63
C ASN A 66 5.34 2.94 -0.35
N LEU A 67 6.36 3.37 -1.08
CA LEU A 67 7.03 2.54 -2.08
C LEU A 67 8.36 2.05 -1.49
N PRO A 68 8.44 0.75 -1.15
CA PRO A 68 9.66 0.16 -0.62
C PRO A 68 10.69 -0.02 -1.75
N HIS A 69 11.98 0.14 -1.42
CA HIS A 69 13.07 -0.34 -2.25
C HIS A 69 13.24 -1.86 -2.11
N ASP A 70 13.96 -2.49 -3.01
CA ASP A 70 14.18 -3.94 -3.07
C ASP A 70 14.77 -4.54 -1.78
N GLY A 71 15.58 -3.79 -1.04
CA GLY A 71 16.14 -4.23 0.25
C GLY A 71 15.09 -4.45 1.36
N LEU A 72 13.86 -3.97 1.20
CA LEU A 72 12.76 -4.15 2.18
C LEU A 72 11.94 -5.44 1.96
N TRP A 73 12.37 -6.34 1.10
CA TRP A 73 11.64 -7.57 0.79
C TRP A 73 11.29 -8.40 2.03
N ALA A 74 12.19 -8.49 3.01
CA ALA A 74 11.99 -9.27 4.22
C ALA A 74 10.86 -8.71 5.09
N GLN A 75 10.75 -7.40 5.21
CA GLN A 75 9.66 -6.72 5.92
C GLN A 75 8.32 -6.93 5.22
N VAL A 76 8.31 -6.90 3.89
CA VAL A 76 7.11 -7.18 3.10
C VAL A 76 6.65 -8.62 3.28
N GLU A 77 7.55 -9.60 3.27
CA GLU A 77 7.24 -11.01 3.55
C GLU A 77 6.68 -11.20 4.97
N GLN A 78 7.20 -10.48 5.97
CA GLN A 78 6.65 -10.52 7.34
C GLN A 78 5.23 -9.96 7.41
N LEU A 79 4.87 -8.98 6.58
CA LEU A 79 3.53 -8.40 6.51
C LEU A 79 2.54 -9.29 5.76
N ALA A 80 3.00 -10.11 4.82
CA ALA A 80 2.15 -10.88 3.91
C ALA A 80 1.10 -11.77 4.62
N PRO A 81 1.43 -12.52 5.70
CA PRO A 81 0.46 -13.35 6.42
C PRO A 81 -0.39 -12.58 7.45
N LEU A 82 -0.24 -11.25 7.56
CA LEU A 82 -0.89 -10.48 8.61
C LEU A 82 -2.15 -9.75 8.12
N THR A 83 -3.21 -9.79 8.94
CA THR A 83 -4.42 -9.00 8.72
C THR A 83 -4.71 -8.08 9.90
N GLY A 84 -5.13 -6.84 9.61
CA GLY A 84 -5.66 -5.92 10.62
C GLY A 84 -7.16 -6.12 10.89
N LYS A 85 -7.81 -7.10 10.28
CA LYS A 85 -9.23 -7.36 10.44
C LYS A 85 -9.49 -8.36 11.57
N GLN A 86 -10.35 -7.97 12.53
CA GLN A 86 -10.76 -8.81 13.64
C GLN A 86 -12.30 -8.85 13.72
N PRO A 87 -12.93 -10.04 13.73
CA PRO A 87 -12.30 -11.35 13.55
C PRO A 87 -11.67 -11.52 12.16
N VAL A 88 -10.68 -12.43 12.08
CA VAL A 88 -10.10 -12.81 10.77
C VAL A 88 -11.20 -13.41 9.92
N PRO A 89 -11.43 -12.92 8.68
CA PRO A 89 -12.44 -13.46 7.79
C PRO A 89 -12.24 -14.96 7.57
N GLU A 90 -13.33 -15.74 7.56
CA GLU A 90 -13.29 -17.20 7.51
C GLU A 90 -12.45 -17.73 6.34
N ALA A 91 -12.62 -17.16 5.15
CA ALA A 91 -11.85 -17.54 3.96
C ALA A 91 -10.34 -17.22 4.04
N LYS A 92 -9.89 -16.57 5.12
CA LYS A 92 -8.48 -16.19 5.35
C LYS A 92 -7.86 -16.85 6.59
N ARG A 93 -8.62 -17.60 7.38
CA ARG A 93 -8.17 -18.15 8.68
C ARG A 93 -6.96 -19.04 8.60
N ASP A 94 -6.84 -19.81 7.51
CA ASP A 94 -5.73 -20.77 7.33
C ASP A 94 -4.42 -20.11 6.88
N ALA A 95 -4.50 -18.86 6.34
CA ALA A 95 -3.36 -18.17 5.74
C ALA A 95 -3.00 -16.86 6.43
N TYR A 96 -3.88 -16.32 7.28
CA TYR A 96 -3.68 -15.00 7.88
C TYR A 96 -3.88 -15.02 9.40
N SER A 97 -3.02 -14.31 10.11
CA SER A 97 -3.12 -14.04 11.53
C SER A 97 -3.47 -12.58 11.79
N TYR A 98 -4.32 -12.33 12.78
CA TYR A 98 -4.59 -10.96 13.21
C TYR A 98 -3.35 -10.31 13.82
N CYS A 99 -3.06 -9.08 13.42
CA CYS A 99 -2.00 -8.26 13.97
C CYS A 99 -2.49 -6.82 14.11
N ALA A 100 -2.51 -6.32 15.34
CA ALA A 100 -2.91 -4.94 15.64
C ALA A 100 -1.80 -3.94 15.25
N ASP A 101 -0.54 -4.28 15.50
CA ASP A 101 0.62 -3.43 15.22
C ASP A 101 1.56 -4.08 14.19
N LYS A 102 1.29 -3.82 12.94
CA LYS A 102 2.09 -4.32 11.82
C LYS A 102 3.43 -3.60 11.66
N PHE A 103 3.58 -2.37 12.19
CA PHE A 103 4.87 -1.70 12.21
C PHE A 103 5.85 -2.46 13.09
N ALA A 104 5.46 -2.74 14.33
CA ALA A 104 6.30 -3.52 15.26
C ALA A 104 6.55 -4.92 14.71
N ALA A 105 5.53 -5.58 14.15
CA ALA A 105 5.66 -6.94 13.63
C ALA A 105 6.65 -7.07 12.47
N ALA A 106 6.80 -6.03 11.65
CA ALA A 106 7.71 -6.03 10.50
C ALA A 106 9.00 -5.21 10.76
N GLY A 107 9.20 -4.68 11.97
CA GLY A 107 10.37 -3.84 12.28
C GLY A 107 10.42 -2.54 11.47
N LEU A 108 9.24 -1.96 11.18
CA LEU A 108 9.10 -0.71 10.44
C LEU A 108 8.85 0.46 11.40
N THR A 109 9.31 1.65 11.02
CA THR A 109 9.21 2.86 11.83
C THR A 109 8.06 3.75 11.33
N ARG A 110 7.19 4.17 12.27
CA ARG A 110 6.15 5.16 11.97
C ARG A 110 6.78 6.54 11.80
N GLN A 111 6.41 7.19 10.72
CA GLN A 111 6.69 8.60 10.47
C GLN A 111 5.36 9.35 10.36
N ALA A 112 5.23 10.48 11.04
CA ALA A 112 4.03 11.29 10.95
C ALA A 112 3.81 11.77 9.50
N ALA A 113 2.58 11.69 9.02
CA ALA A 113 2.15 12.34 7.79
C ALA A 113 1.82 13.82 8.06
N GLU A 114 1.85 14.64 7.01
CA GLU A 114 1.62 16.07 7.13
C GLU A 114 0.21 16.49 6.70
N THR A 115 -0.35 15.81 5.70
CA THR A 115 -1.64 16.18 5.11
C THR A 115 -2.77 15.18 5.35
N VAL A 116 -2.43 13.99 5.89
CA VAL A 116 -3.37 12.89 6.16
C VAL A 116 -3.10 12.25 7.51
N ARG A 117 -4.05 11.47 8.04
CA ARG A 117 -3.93 10.83 9.36
C ARG A 117 -3.08 9.56 9.39
N PRO A 118 -3.14 8.65 8.40
CA PRO A 118 -2.33 7.44 8.43
C PRO A 118 -0.84 7.76 8.40
N ALA A 119 -0.05 7.07 9.23
CA ALA A 119 1.39 7.26 9.27
C ALA A 119 2.06 6.82 7.96
N ARG A 120 3.14 7.50 7.60
CA ARG A 120 4.13 7.07 6.61
C ARG A 120 5.02 5.97 7.19
N ILE A 121 5.76 5.28 6.33
CA ILE A 121 6.77 4.29 6.71
C ILE A 121 8.15 4.90 6.43
N ALA A 122 8.93 5.16 7.48
CA ALA A 122 10.20 5.88 7.38
C ALA A 122 11.23 5.21 6.45
N GLU A 123 11.21 3.87 6.36
CA GLU A 123 12.14 3.10 5.53
C GLU A 123 11.77 3.12 4.04
N CYS A 124 10.60 3.62 3.66
CA CYS A 124 10.20 3.71 2.26
C CYS A 124 10.69 5.04 1.67
N PRO A 125 11.61 5.02 0.69
CA PRO A 125 12.26 6.23 0.20
C PRO A 125 11.39 7.11 -0.70
N LEU A 126 10.23 6.63 -1.14
CA LEU A 126 9.26 7.39 -1.92
C LEU A 126 7.86 7.17 -1.34
N GLN A 127 7.16 8.27 -1.07
CA GLN A 127 5.86 8.23 -0.39
C GLN A 127 4.91 9.25 -1.01
N ALA A 128 3.61 8.90 -1.07
CA ALA A 128 2.56 9.82 -1.49
C ALA A 128 1.40 9.81 -0.49
N GLU A 129 1.11 10.95 0.10
CA GLU A 129 -0.08 11.19 0.92
C GLU A 129 -1.28 11.44 0.03
N THR A 130 -2.40 10.74 0.28
CA THR A 130 -3.53 10.71 -0.64
C THR A 130 -4.87 10.78 0.09
N THR A 131 -5.89 11.27 -0.61
CA THR A 131 -7.29 11.20 -0.18
C THR A 131 -8.13 10.48 -1.23
N VAL A 132 -9.16 9.77 -0.79
CA VAL A 132 -10.10 9.08 -1.69
C VAL A 132 -10.86 10.11 -2.54
N ALA A 133 -10.82 9.93 -3.86
CA ALA A 133 -11.63 10.68 -4.82
C ALA A 133 -12.88 9.90 -5.22
N ALA A 134 -12.75 8.57 -5.44
CA ALA A 134 -13.86 7.70 -5.77
C ALA A 134 -13.62 6.26 -5.31
N ILE A 135 -14.69 5.54 -4.99
CA ILE A 135 -14.68 4.10 -4.72
C ILE A 135 -15.67 3.43 -5.68
N ASN A 136 -15.18 2.57 -6.53
CA ASN A 136 -15.94 1.80 -7.51
C ASN A 136 -15.95 0.33 -7.10
N GLU A 137 -16.98 -0.09 -6.37
CA GLU A 137 -17.12 -1.48 -5.92
C GLU A 137 -17.51 -2.42 -7.05
N ARG A 138 -16.96 -3.63 -7.00
CA ARG A 138 -17.25 -4.78 -7.84
C ARG A 138 -17.43 -6.01 -6.96
N GLU A 139 -17.86 -7.11 -7.51
CA GLU A 139 -17.97 -8.35 -6.76
C GLU A 139 -16.59 -8.81 -6.25
N GLY A 140 -16.40 -8.71 -4.92
CA GLY A 140 -15.19 -9.14 -4.20
C GLY A 140 -14.01 -8.17 -4.19
N TYR A 141 -14.02 -7.11 -4.98
CA TYR A 141 -12.97 -6.08 -4.99
C TYR A 141 -13.51 -4.67 -5.25
N ALA A 142 -12.69 -3.67 -5.04
CA ALA A 142 -12.97 -2.28 -5.41
C ALA A 142 -11.80 -1.68 -6.19
N ILE A 143 -12.13 -0.82 -7.15
CA ILE A 143 -11.20 0.10 -7.80
C ILE A 143 -11.34 1.44 -7.09
N ILE A 144 -10.27 1.94 -6.51
CA ILE A 144 -10.27 3.16 -5.69
C ILE A 144 -9.38 4.18 -6.36
N GLU A 145 -9.94 5.34 -6.60
CA GLU A 145 -9.24 6.51 -7.13
C GLU A 145 -8.80 7.39 -5.95
N LEU A 146 -7.52 7.69 -5.92
CA LEU A 146 -6.89 8.50 -4.88
C LEU A 146 -6.33 9.77 -5.51
N LYS A 147 -6.55 10.91 -4.85
CA LYS A 147 -5.93 12.19 -5.20
C LYS A 147 -4.67 12.39 -4.37
N ILE A 148 -3.54 12.59 -5.04
CA ILE A 148 -2.26 12.91 -4.39
C ILE A 148 -2.34 14.31 -3.78
N ARG A 149 -1.91 14.44 -2.51
CA ARG A 149 -1.85 15.68 -1.74
C ARG A 149 -0.42 16.17 -1.55
N ALA A 150 0.51 15.24 -1.30
CA ALA A 150 1.92 15.52 -1.15
C ALA A 150 2.73 14.29 -1.57
N ILE A 151 3.93 14.52 -2.08
CA ILE A 151 4.90 13.47 -2.42
C ILE A 151 6.18 13.78 -1.68
N TYR A 152 6.76 12.76 -1.06
CA TYR A 152 8.05 12.81 -0.36
C TYR A 152 9.00 11.80 -0.97
N ALA A 153 10.22 12.22 -1.20
CA ALA A 153 11.29 11.36 -1.69
C ALA A 153 12.56 11.62 -0.88
N ASP A 154 13.33 10.57 -0.64
CA ASP A 154 14.66 10.71 -0.06
C ASP A 154 15.56 11.50 -1.01
N ASP A 155 16.41 12.36 -0.47
CA ASP A 155 17.38 13.17 -1.24
C ASP A 155 18.27 12.28 -2.12
N ALA A 156 18.62 11.08 -1.64
CA ALA A 156 19.43 10.12 -2.39
C ALA A 156 18.76 9.61 -3.68
N LEU A 157 17.42 9.71 -3.78
CA LEU A 157 16.68 9.38 -4.99
C LEU A 157 16.61 10.52 -6.00
N LEU A 158 17.06 11.71 -5.66
CA LEU A 158 16.88 12.89 -6.49
C LEU A 158 18.18 13.24 -7.23
N PHE A 159 18.12 13.42 -8.55
CA PHE A 159 19.24 13.99 -9.30
C PHE A 159 19.08 15.51 -9.54
N ALA A 160 17.89 16.04 -9.35
CA ALA A 160 17.54 17.47 -9.34
C ALA A 160 16.30 17.67 -8.49
N ALA A 161 15.99 18.92 -8.13
CA ALA A 161 14.73 19.25 -7.47
C ALA A 161 13.56 18.65 -8.27
N ASP A 162 12.67 17.92 -7.63
CA ASP A 162 11.46 17.30 -8.20
C ASP A 162 11.71 16.20 -9.26
N LYS A 163 12.93 15.64 -9.33
CA LYS A 163 13.24 14.58 -10.31
C LYS A 163 13.90 13.37 -9.67
N ILE A 164 13.20 12.26 -9.74
CA ILE A 164 13.72 10.96 -9.31
C ILE A 164 14.76 10.47 -10.32
N ASP A 165 15.91 10.01 -9.82
CA ASP A 165 16.96 9.38 -10.61
C ASP A 165 16.59 7.91 -10.88
N PRO A 166 16.31 7.52 -12.13
CA PRO A 166 15.98 6.13 -12.46
C PRO A 166 17.14 5.15 -12.16
N ALA A 167 18.38 5.65 -12.09
CA ALA A 167 19.54 4.81 -11.78
C ALA A 167 19.65 4.47 -10.29
N GLN A 168 19.03 5.25 -9.43
CA GLN A 168 19.00 5.05 -7.97
C GLN A 168 17.68 4.42 -7.48
N TRP A 169 16.66 4.41 -8.34
CA TRP A 169 15.33 3.91 -7.96
C TRP A 169 15.16 2.42 -8.29
N HIS A 170 15.22 1.59 -7.26
CA HIS A 170 15.04 0.15 -7.33
C HIS A 170 13.80 -0.28 -6.51
N PRO A 171 12.58 -0.13 -7.06
CA PRO A 171 11.36 -0.55 -6.37
C PRO A 171 11.30 -2.07 -6.22
N LEU A 172 10.70 -2.54 -5.09
CA LEU A 172 10.43 -3.95 -4.84
C LEU A 172 9.32 -4.49 -5.73
#